data_329b3503f2ab14922a1e2cb7c077a1b0
#
_entry.id   329b3503f2ab14922a1e2cb7c077a1b0
#
_cell.length_a   1.000
_cell.length_b   1.000
_cell.length_c   1.000
_cell.angle_alpha   90.00
_cell.angle_beta   90.00
_cell.angle_gamma   90.00
#
_symmetry.space_group_name_H-M   'P 1'
#
loop_
_entity.id
_entity.type
_entity.pdbx_description
1 polymer ?
#
loop_
_entity_poly.entity_id
_entity_poly.type
_entity_poly.pdbx_seq_one_letter_code
_entity_poly.pdbx_strand_id
1 'polypeptide(L)'
;MAALQMASGPNVAANLAEAERLIALAAAGGAKLIALPEYFCIMGLKDTDKVAVREEEGRGPIQAFLVRMAKKHRVWLVGGSVPLASGNPGKVRNACLLYDDRGKLVARYDKIHLFGLDLANEHYKEENTIEPGNTVVVVNSPFGRIGLAVCYDLRFPELFRAMPDVDLIVVPSAFTATTGKAHFETLVRARAIENLAYVIAPAQGGYHLSGRETHGDTMIVDPWGVVLDRLPRGSGVVIANVNPAYQASLRQSLPALTHRTIACQDVAVNLIERRALGRAAK
;
A
#
# COMPACT_ATOMS: atom_id res chain seq x y z
N MET A 1 5.47 2.89 12.90
CA MET A 1 4.67 2.33 11.81
C MET A 1 5.04 0.89 11.56
N ALA A 2 4.14 0.12 10.93
CA ALA A 2 4.40 -1.28 10.63
C ALA A 2 3.97 -1.64 9.19
N ALA A 3 4.73 -2.54 8.57
CA ALA A 3 4.41 -3.19 7.31
C ALA A 3 4.24 -4.71 7.57
N LEU A 4 3.19 -5.29 7.03
CA LEU A 4 2.88 -6.70 7.23
C LEU A 4 3.26 -7.52 5.99
N GLN A 5 3.86 -8.69 6.21
CA GLN A 5 4.10 -9.68 5.16
C GLN A 5 3.17 -10.85 5.33
N MET A 6 2.54 -11.28 4.25
CA MET A 6 1.63 -12.42 4.22
C MET A 6 1.97 -13.35 3.04
N ALA A 7 1.50 -14.59 3.12
CA ALA A 7 1.40 -15.50 1.99
C ALA A 7 -0.07 -15.93 1.85
N SER A 8 -0.88 -15.02 1.34
CA SER A 8 -2.34 -15.20 1.23
C SER A 8 -2.71 -16.35 0.29
N GLY A 9 -3.81 -17.02 0.59
CA GLY A 9 -4.37 -18.11 -0.19
C GLY A 9 -5.72 -17.79 -0.83
N PRO A 10 -6.42 -18.78 -1.37
CA PRO A 10 -7.74 -18.61 -2.00
C PRO A 10 -8.89 -18.48 -1.01
N ASN A 11 -8.66 -18.67 0.30
CA ASN A 11 -9.70 -18.60 1.32
C ASN A 11 -9.66 -17.25 2.04
N VAL A 12 -10.66 -16.40 1.78
CA VAL A 12 -10.77 -15.06 2.37
C VAL A 12 -10.79 -15.11 3.90
N ALA A 13 -11.56 -16.01 4.52
CA ALA A 13 -11.68 -16.08 5.98
C ALA A 13 -10.33 -16.42 6.65
N ALA A 14 -9.57 -17.36 6.08
CA ALA A 14 -8.24 -17.72 6.57
C ALA A 14 -7.25 -16.55 6.43
N ASN A 15 -7.29 -15.82 5.32
CA ASN A 15 -6.45 -14.65 5.12
C ASN A 15 -6.80 -13.51 6.09
N LEU A 16 -8.09 -13.29 6.36
CA LEU A 16 -8.50 -12.29 7.35
C LEU A 16 -8.08 -12.67 8.78
N ALA A 17 -8.12 -13.96 9.14
CA ALA A 17 -7.64 -14.44 10.44
C ALA A 17 -6.12 -14.22 10.61
N GLU A 18 -5.33 -14.50 9.57
CA GLU A 18 -3.88 -14.22 9.60
C GLU A 18 -3.59 -12.71 9.64
N ALA A 19 -4.32 -11.90 8.87
CA ALA A 19 -4.22 -10.45 8.92
C ALA A 19 -4.55 -9.91 10.33
N GLU A 20 -5.59 -10.42 11.00
CA GLU A 20 -5.92 -10.03 12.38
C GLU A 20 -4.77 -10.34 13.34
N ARG A 21 -4.18 -11.53 13.25
CA ARG A 21 -3.03 -11.94 14.08
C ARG A 21 -1.85 -10.98 13.90
N LEU A 22 -1.51 -10.65 12.65
CA LEU A 22 -0.38 -9.76 12.33
C LEU A 22 -0.66 -8.30 12.75
N ILE A 23 -1.89 -7.80 12.53
CA ILE A 23 -2.29 -6.47 12.99
C ILE A 23 -2.18 -6.37 14.52
N ALA A 24 -2.61 -7.40 15.23
CA ALA A 24 -2.49 -7.45 16.69
C ALA A 24 -1.04 -7.41 17.16
N LEU A 25 -0.14 -8.16 16.51
CA LEU A 25 1.30 -8.12 16.78
C LEU A 25 1.90 -6.74 16.52
N ALA A 26 1.58 -6.12 15.39
CA ALA A 26 2.05 -4.78 15.04
C ALA A 26 1.57 -3.72 16.05
N ALA A 27 0.29 -3.78 16.45
CA ALA A 27 -0.28 -2.88 17.45
C ALA A 27 0.32 -3.07 18.84
N ALA A 28 0.57 -4.33 19.26
CA ALA A 28 1.28 -4.65 20.50
C ALA A 28 2.73 -4.14 20.48
N GLY A 29 3.38 -4.14 19.30
CA GLY A 29 4.70 -3.53 19.07
C GLY A 29 4.67 -1.99 19.03
N GLY A 30 3.53 -1.35 19.31
CA GLY A 30 3.39 0.11 19.40
C GLY A 30 3.10 0.83 18.09
N ALA A 31 2.90 0.11 16.97
CA ALA A 31 2.60 0.74 15.69
C ALA A 31 1.25 1.51 15.74
N LYS A 32 1.25 2.72 15.19
CA LYS A 32 0.05 3.57 15.06
C LYS A 32 -0.44 3.71 13.61
N LEU A 33 0.41 3.40 12.66
CA LEU A 33 0.09 3.22 11.25
C LEU A 33 0.53 1.82 10.83
N ILE A 34 -0.39 1.01 10.32
CA ILE A 34 -0.16 -0.37 9.89
C ILE A 34 -0.60 -0.52 8.44
N ALA A 35 0.21 -1.21 7.63
CA ALA A 35 -0.11 -1.46 6.22
C ALA A 35 -0.09 -2.96 5.90
N LEU A 36 -1.17 -3.44 5.28
CA LEU A 36 -1.34 -4.77 4.73
C LEU A 36 -0.80 -4.86 3.29
N PRO A 37 -0.39 -6.03 2.80
CA PRO A 37 0.09 -6.20 1.42
C PRO A 37 -1.03 -6.18 0.38
N GLU A 38 -0.66 -6.02 -0.90
CA GLU A 38 -1.57 -6.20 -2.02
C GLU A 38 -2.18 -7.60 -1.99
N TYR A 39 -3.46 -7.72 -2.34
CA TYR A 39 -4.21 -8.99 -2.32
C TYR A 39 -4.21 -9.71 -0.96
N PHE A 40 -4.08 -8.98 0.15
CA PHE A 40 -4.04 -9.57 1.49
C PHE A 40 -5.24 -10.49 1.76
N CYS A 41 -6.40 -10.14 1.21
CA CYS A 41 -7.66 -10.87 1.45
C CYS A 41 -7.84 -12.08 0.53
N ILE A 42 -7.19 -12.10 -0.65
CA ILE A 42 -7.30 -13.22 -1.60
C ILE A 42 -6.13 -13.27 -2.58
N MET A 43 -5.46 -14.42 -2.61
CA MET A 43 -4.59 -14.87 -3.69
C MET A 43 -5.24 -16.12 -4.29
N GLY A 44 -6.10 -15.90 -5.30
CA GLY A 44 -6.94 -16.96 -5.89
C GLY A 44 -6.14 -18.01 -6.66
N LEU A 45 -6.78 -19.12 -6.97
CA LEU A 45 -6.24 -20.14 -7.87
C LEU A 45 -6.30 -19.68 -9.33
N LYS A 46 -7.27 -18.82 -9.64
CA LYS A 46 -7.47 -18.20 -10.95
C LYS A 46 -7.56 -16.68 -10.81
N ASP A 47 -7.20 -15.96 -11.86
CA ASP A 47 -7.30 -14.50 -11.88
C ASP A 47 -8.72 -13.97 -11.67
N THR A 48 -9.72 -14.75 -12.05
CA THR A 48 -11.14 -14.40 -11.86
C THR A 48 -11.66 -14.55 -10.44
N ASP A 49 -10.92 -15.22 -9.53
CA ASP A 49 -11.39 -15.45 -8.16
C ASP A 49 -11.57 -14.13 -7.39
N LYS A 50 -10.74 -13.12 -7.68
CA LYS A 50 -10.91 -11.77 -7.11
C LYS A 50 -12.21 -11.11 -7.53
N VAL A 51 -12.71 -11.41 -8.74
CA VAL A 51 -13.99 -10.89 -9.25
C VAL A 51 -15.16 -11.55 -8.50
N ALA A 52 -15.04 -12.84 -8.17
CA ALA A 52 -16.09 -13.56 -7.45
C ALA A 52 -16.29 -13.06 -6.00
N VAL A 53 -15.23 -12.55 -5.37
CA VAL A 53 -15.27 -12.06 -3.97
C VAL A 53 -15.29 -10.53 -3.87
N ARG A 54 -15.54 -9.84 -4.98
CA ARG A 54 -15.57 -8.37 -5.00
C ARG A 54 -16.67 -7.82 -4.09
N GLU A 55 -16.38 -6.68 -3.52
CA GLU A 55 -17.30 -5.96 -2.65
C GLU A 55 -17.72 -4.62 -3.27
N GLU A 56 -18.90 -4.13 -2.93
CA GLU A 56 -19.28 -2.73 -3.18
C GLU A 56 -18.58 -1.82 -2.17
N GLU A 57 -18.30 -0.59 -2.54
CA GLU A 57 -17.69 0.37 -1.61
C GLU A 57 -18.56 0.57 -0.35
N GLY A 58 -17.93 0.45 0.81
CA GLY A 58 -18.58 0.57 2.11
C GLY A 58 -19.37 -0.69 2.54
N ARG A 59 -19.38 -1.76 1.74
CA ARG A 59 -20.15 -2.97 2.03
C ARG A 59 -19.32 -4.23 1.78
N GLY A 60 -19.39 -5.17 2.70
CA GLY A 60 -18.79 -6.49 2.56
C GLY A 60 -17.90 -6.88 3.75
N PRO A 61 -17.63 -8.20 3.89
CA PRO A 61 -16.89 -8.74 5.03
C PRO A 61 -15.45 -8.27 5.11
N ILE A 62 -14.76 -8.02 3.98
CA ILE A 62 -13.36 -7.57 3.95
C ILE A 62 -13.28 -6.14 4.49
N GLN A 63 -14.11 -5.23 3.98
CA GLN A 63 -14.16 -3.85 4.46
C GLN A 63 -14.62 -3.76 5.92
N ALA A 64 -15.64 -4.55 6.31
CA ALA A 64 -16.09 -4.65 7.70
C ALA A 64 -14.96 -5.13 8.63
N PHE A 65 -14.13 -6.06 8.18
CA PHE A 65 -12.93 -6.51 8.89
C PHE A 65 -11.94 -5.36 9.11
N LEU A 66 -11.61 -4.60 8.07
CA LEU A 66 -10.67 -3.46 8.15
C LEU A 66 -11.16 -2.40 9.13
N VAL A 67 -12.45 -2.04 9.07
CA VAL A 67 -13.10 -1.13 10.03
C VAL A 67 -12.96 -1.63 11.47
N ARG A 68 -13.25 -2.91 11.69
CA ARG A 68 -13.18 -3.53 13.01
C ARG A 68 -11.74 -3.53 13.54
N MET A 69 -10.74 -3.85 12.72
CA MET A 69 -9.34 -3.88 13.13
C MET A 69 -8.80 -2.50 13.47
N ALA A 70 -9.07 -1.50 12.64
CA ALA A 70 -8.69 -0.11 12.90
C ALA A 70 -9.25 0.39 14.24
N LYS A 71 -10.54 0.14 14.51
CA LYS A 71 -11.19 0.50 15.78
C LYS A 71 -10.64 -0.27 16.98
N LYS A 72 -10.55 -1.60 16.86
CA LYS A 72 -10.12 -2.50 17.94
C LYS A 72 -8.74 -2.13 18.47
N HIS A 73 -7.82 -1.82 17.56
CA HIS A 73 -6.42 -1.53 17.90
C HIS A 73 -6.11 -0.03 17.98
N ARG A 74 -7.07 0.84 17.64
CA ARG A 74 -6.90 2.30 17.58
C ARG A 74 -5.68 2.69 16.76
N VAL A 75 -5.63 2.17 15.52
CA VAL A 75 -4.55 2.39 14.56
C VAL A 75 -5.12 2.90 13.24
N TRP A 76 -4.32 3.69 12.55
CA TRP A 76 -4.54 3.95 11.14
C TRP A 76 -4.15 2.70 10.35
N LEU A 77 -5.01 2.27 9.45
CA LEU A 77 -4.87 1.00 8.74
C LEU A 77 -4.96 1.21 7.23
N VAL A 78 -3.85 0.96 6.54
CA VAL A 78 -3.83 0.80 5.09
C VAL A 78 -4.23 -0.64 4.79
N GLY A 79 -5.41 -0.82 4.21
CA GLY A 79 -6.05 -2.12 3.96
C GLY A 79 -5.46 -2.87 2.78
N GLY A 80 -4.16 -2.74 2.52
CA GLY A 80 -3.51 -3.43 1.42
C GLY A 80 -4.19 -3.13 0.09
N SER A 81 -4.74 -4.15 -0.55
CA SER A 81 -5.70 -3.94 -1.62
C SER A 81 -6.90 -4.89 -1.53
N VAL A 82 -8.06 -4.36 -1.88
CA VAL A 82 -9.38 -5.03 -1.84
C VAL A 82 -9.97 -5.02 -3.24
N PRO A 83 -10.52 -6.13 -3.72
CA PRO A 83 -11.26 -6.14 -4.98
C PRO A 83 -12.62 -5.45 -4.80
N LEU A 84 -12.75 -4.23 -5.29
CA LEU A 84 -14.03 -3.51 -5.32
C LEU A 84 -14.70 -3.62 -6.67
N ALA A 85 -16.02 -3.58 -6.68
CA ALA A 85 -16.80 -3.56 -7.91
C ALA A 85 -16.39 -2.39 -8.80
N SER A 86 -16.32 -2.63 -10.09
CA SER A 86 -16.10 -1.64 -11.13
C SER A 86 -17.33 -1.49 -12.02
N GLY A 87 -17.30 -0.57 -12.97
CA GLY A 87 -18.39 -0.44 -13.95
C GLY A 87 -18.54 -1.67 -14.87
N ASN A 88 -17.50 -2.52 -14.94
CA ASN A 88 -17.49 -3.75 -15.73
C ASN A 88 -17.71 -4.97 -14.82
N PRO A 89 -18.78 -5.76 -15.02
CA PRO A 89 -19.08 -6.93 -14.18
C PRO A 89 -18.02 -8.03 -14.22
N GLY A 90 -17.17 -8.07 -15.25
CA GLY A 90 -16.03 -9.00 -15.40
C GLY A 90 -14.74 -8.51 -14.74
N LYS A 91 -14.73 -7.29 -14.18
CA LYS A 91 -13.53 -6.68 -13.60
C LYS A 91 -13.78 -6.14 -12.20
N VAL A 92 -12.68 -5.81 -11.53
CA VAL A 92 -12.67 -5.14 -10.23
C VAL A 92 -11.75 -3.92 -10.28
N ARG A 93 -11.89 -3.02 -9.32
CA ARG A 93 -10.83 -2.09 -8.92
C ARG A 93 -9.92 -2.78 -7.91
N ASN A 94 -8.61 -2.72 -8.13
CA ASN A 94 -7.63 -3.13 -7.12
C ASN A 94 -7.42 -1.94 -6.18
N ALA A 95 -8.29 -1.83 -5.16
CA ALA A 95 -8.45 -0.63 -4.35
C ALA A 95 -7.68 -0.69 -3.03
N CYS A 96 -6.77 0.26 -2.82
CA CYS A 96 -6.11 0.49 -1.54
C CYS A 96 -6.97 1.42 -0.69
N LEU A 97 -7.42 0.94 0.47
CA LEU A 97 -8.30 1.67 1.38
C LEU A 97 -7.53 2.10 2.63
N LEU A 98 -7.68 3.36 3.04
CA LEU A 98 -7.09 3.88 4.26
C LEU A 98 -8.18 4.20 5.28
N TYR A 99 -8.08 3.61 6.46
CA TYR A 99 -8.98 3.86 7.59
C TYR A 99 -8.25 4.59 8.72
N ASP A 100 -8.94 5.50 9.40
CA ASP A 100 -8.44 6.13 10.62
C ASP A 100 -8.61 5.21 11.86
N ASP A 101 -8.10 5.65 13.00
CA ASP A 101 -8.14 4.94 14.28
C ASP A 101 -9.56 4.78 14.88
N ARG A 102 -10.57 5.39 14.23
CA ARG A 102 -11.99 5.23 14.53
C ARG A 102 -12.70 4.31 13.52
N GLY A 103 -11.95 3.76 12.56
CA GLY A 103 -12.47 2.92 11.50
C GLY A 103 -13.28 3.66 10.44
N LYS A 104 -13.10 4.98 10.31
CA LYS A 104 -13.67 5.75 9.22
C LYS A 104 -12.80 5.57 7.98
N LEU A 105 -13.40 5.27 6.85
CA LEU A 105 -12.71 5.34 5.56
C LEU A 105 -12.30 6.78 5.28
N VAL A 106 -10.99 7.01 5.16
CA VAL A 106 -10.40 8.33 4.92
C VAL A 106 -10.10 8.51 3.45
N ALA A 107 -9.59 7.47 2.80
CA ALA A 107 -9.21 7.51 1.39
C ALA A 107 -9.36 6.17 0.70
N ARG A 108 -9.57 6.22 -0.61
CA ARG A 108 -9.50 5.12 -1.56
C ARG A 108 -8.58 5.52 -2.69
N TYR A 109 -7.65 4.63 -3.02
CA TYR A 109 -6.80 4.71 -4.21
C TYR A 109 -7.04 3.47 -5.06
N ASP A 110 -7.41 3.64 -6.31
CA ASP A 110 -7.51 2.54 -7.27
C ASP A 110 -6.20 2.45 -8.05
N LYS A 111 -5.57 1.28 -8.08
CA LYS A 111 -4.29 1.03 -8.78
C LYS A 111 -4.35 1.57 -10.21
N ILE A 112 -3.40 2.45 -10.55
CA ILE A 112 -3.35 3.11 -11.87
C ILE A 112 -2.65 2.19 -12.87
N HIS A 113 -1.46 1.69 -12.55
CA HIS A 113 -0.65 0.91 -13.48
C HIS A 113 -0.88 -0.59 -13.26
N LEU A 114 -1.45 -1.23 -14.27
CA LEU A 114 -1.76 -2.67 -14.23
C LEU A 114 -0.58 -3.49 -14.67
N PHE A 115 -0.28 -4.55 -13.91
CA PHE A 115 0.84 -5.42 -14.16
C PHE A 115 0.62 -6.29 -15.39
N GLY A 116 1.60 -6.26 -16.29
CA GLY A 116 1.74 -7.17 -17.42
C GLY A 116 3.15 -7.72 -17.45
N LEU A 117 3.28 -9.02 -17.67
CA LEU A 117 4.55 -9.73 -17.83
C LEU A 117 4.35 -10.89 -18.77
N ASP A 118 5.26 -11.04 -19.73
CA ASP A 118 5.27 -12.15 -20.67
C ASP A 118 6.70 -12.69 -20.75
N LEU A 119 6.97 -13.71 -19.94
CA LEU A 119 8.23 -14.48 -19.94
C LEU A 119 7.93 -15.93 -20.27
N ALA A 120 8.96 -16.71 -20.60
CA ALA A 120 8.81 -18.10 -21.03
C ALA A 120 7.92 -18.97 -20.11
N ASN A 121 7.95 -18.73 -18.78
CA ASN A 121 7.24 -19.53 -17.79
C ASN A 121 6.29 -18.69 -16.90
N GLU A 122 6.16 -17.38 -17.15
CA GLU A 122 5.33 -16.49 -16.34
C GLU A 122 4.54 -15.52 -17.23
N HIS A 123 3.22 -15.65 -17.20
CA HIS A 123 2.31 -14.81 -17.98
C HIS A 123 1.30 -14.13 -17.06
N TYR A 124 1.34 -12.81 -17.01
CA TYR A 124 0.41 -12.00 -16.20
C TYR A 124 -0.19 -10.90 -17.05
N LYS A 125 -1.51 -10.69 -16.91
CA LYS A 125 -2.25 -9.65 -17.61
C LYS A 125 -3.39 -9.13 -16.75
N GLU A 126 -3.06 -8.27 -15.78
CA GLU A 126 -4.05 -7.74 -14.81
C GLU A 126 -5.23 -7.04 -15.50
N GLU A 127 -5.02 -6.42 -16.66
CA GLU A 127 -6.08 -5.74 -17.41
C GLU A 127 -7.26 -6.65 -17.80
N ASN A 128 -7.09 -7.97 -17.78
CA ASN A 128 -8.19 -8.90 -18.06
C ASN A 128 -9.26 -8.87 -16.98
N THR A 129 -8.88 -8.63 -15.71
CA THR A 129 -9.75 -8.72 -14.53
C THR A 129 -9.76 -7.46 -13.68
N ILE A 130 -8.90 -6.47 -13.99
CA ILE A 130 -8.79 -5.21 -13.25
C ILE A 130 -9.07 -4.04 -14.19
N GLU A 131 -9.82 -3.07 -13.71
CA GLU A 131 -10.04 -1.78 -14.34
C GLU A 131 -9.15 -0.73 -13.66
N PRO A 132 -8.28 0.01 -14.41
CA PRO A 132 -7.32 0.92 -13.83
C PRO A 132 -7.97 2.16 -13.22
N GLY A 133 -7.37 2.68 -12.15
CA GLY A 133 -7.63 4.03 -11.65
C GLY A 133 -7.01 5.11 -12.54
N ASN A 134 -7.23 6.37 -12.17
CA ASN A 134 -6.71 7.53 -12.92
C ASN A 134 -6.38 8.73 -12.02
N THR A 135 -6.40 8.54 -10.70
CA THR A 135 -6.29 9.64 -9.75
C THR A 135 -5.20 9.36 -8.72
N VAL A 136 -4.28 10.29 -8.57
CA VAL A 136 -3.27 10.29 -7.49
C VAL A 136 -3.97 10.64 -6.17
N VAL A 137 -3.65 9.92 -5.10
CA VAL A 137 -4.27 10.14 -3.79
C VAL A 137 -3.22 10.44 -2.73
N VAL A 138 -3.38 11.59 -2.06
CA VAL A 138 -2.56 12.01 -0.93
C VAL A 138 -3.48 12.40 0.22
N VAL A 139 -3.13 12.00 1.43
CA VAL A 139 -3.98 12.16 2.63
C VAL A 139 -3.22 12.86 3.75
N ASN A 140 -3.77 13.91 4.31
CA ASN A 140 -3.29 14.50 5.56
C ASN A 140 -3.63 13.60 6.75
N SER A 141 -2.60 13.15 7.46
CA SER A 141 -2.72 12.25 8.61
C SER A 141 -2.00 12.82 9.84
N PRO A 142 -2.14 12.18 11.03
CA PRO A 142 -1.32 12.52 12.19
C PRO A 142 0.18 12.27 12.01
N PHE A 143 0.56 11.53 10.98
CA PHE A 143 1.94 11.14 10.69
C PHE A 143 2.58 11.97 9.57
N GLY A 144 1.89 12.98 9.06
CA GLY A 144 2.23 13.73 7.85
C GLY A 144 1.35 13.34 6.67
N ARG A 145 1.72 13.79 5.48
CA ARG A 145 1.01 13.48 4.23
C ARG A 145 1.38 12.09 3.73
N ILE A 146 0.38 11.23 3.57
CA ILE A 146 0.52 9.86 3.09
C ILE A 146 0.11 9.79 1.63
N GLY A 147 1.04 9.42 0.75
CA GLY A 147 0.76 9.04 -0.64
C GLY A 147 0.45 7.55 -0.75
N LEU A 148 -0.59 7.20 -1.52
CA LEU A 148 -1.00 5.82 -1.75
C LEU A 148 -0.60 5.37 -3.17
N ALA A 149 -0.01 4.18 -3.26
CA ALA A 149 0.31 3.49 -4.50
C ALA A 149 0.15 1.97 -4.29
N VAL A 150 0.15 1.18 -5.36
CA VAL A 150 0.04 -0.29 -5.28
C VAL A 150 1.02 -0.95 -6.25
N CYS A 151 1.96 -1.71 -5.71
CA CYS A 151 2.79 -2.70 -6.39
C CYS A 151 3.48 -2.21 -7.68
N TYR A 152 2.90 -2.49 -8.84
CA TYR A 152 3.45 -2.16 -10.15
C TYR A 152 3.66 -0.65 -10.35
N ASP A 153 2.91 0.16 -9.61
CA ASP A 153 3.09 1.63 -9.56
C ASP A 153 4.54 2.03 -9.20
N LEU A 154 5.26 1.19 -8.46
CA LEU A 154 6.69 1.43 -8.14
C LEU A 154 7.57 1.65 -9.37
N ARG A 155 7.17 1.19 -10.55
CA ARG A 155 7.95 1.36 -11.79
C ARG A 155 7.78 2.72 -12.45
N PHE A 156 6.81 3.51 -12.00
CA PHE A 156 6.40 4.76 -12.63
C PHE A 156 6.69 5.94 -11.71
N PRO A 157 7.88 6.56 -11.81
CA PRO A 157 8.28 7.69 -10.96
C PRO A 157 7.33 8.88 -11.09
N GLU A 158 6.65 9.02 -12.23
CA GLU A 158 5.70 10.09 -12.50
C GLU A 158 4.58 10.15 -11.48
N LEU A 159 4.06 8.98 -11.06
CA LEU A 159 3.02 8.89 -10.03
C LEU A 159 3.48 9.54 -8.71
N PHE A 160 4.69 9.19 -8.27
CA PHE A 160 5.24 9.68 -7.00
C PHE A 160 5.63 11.15 -7.10
N ARG A 161 6.07 11.58 -8.28
CA ARG A 161 6.39 12.99 -8.54
C ARG A 161 5.15 13.89 -8.65
N ALA A 162 4.00 13.31 -8.96
CA ALA A 162 2.71 14.02 -8.95
C ALA A 162 2.13 14.16 -7.54
N MET A 163 2.61 13.41 -6.54
CA MET A 163 2.16 13.53 -5.16
C MET A 163 2.69 14.83 -4.51
N PRO A 164 1.82 15.75 -4.05
CA PRO A 164 2.28 17.00 -3.43
C PRO A 164 2.83 16.76 -2.02
N ASP A 165 4.09 17.13 -1.78
CA ASP A 165 4.76 17.22 -0.46
C ASP A 165 4.50 16.01 0.46
N VAL A 166 4.62 14.79 -0.05
CA VAL A 166 4.39 13.59 0.75
C VAL A 166 5.50 13.38 1.78
N ASP A 167 5.10 12.96 2.99
CA ASP A 167 6.02 12.59 4.06
C ASP A 167 6.23 11.08 4.11
N LEU A 168 5.17 10.34 3.78
CA LEU A 168 5.14 8.89 3.73
C LEU A 168 4.51 8.41 2.43
N ILE A 169 5.08 7.35 1.87
CA ILE A 169 4.51 6.64 0.71
C ILE A 169 4.23 5.22 1.16
N VAL A 170 3.01 4.72 0.93
CA VAL A 170 2.65 3.34 1.24
C VAL A 170 2.36 2.59 -0.05
N VAL A 171 3.03 1.43 -0.22
CA VAL A 171 2.99 0.65 -1.46
C VAL A 171 2.74 -0.83 -1.17
N PRO A 172 1.48 -1.23 -0.89
CA PRO A 172 1.12 -2.65 -0.83
C PRO A 172 1.53 -3.38 -2.11
N SER A 173 2.21 -4.52 -1.98
CA SER A 173 2.86 -5.17 -3.12
C SER A 173 2.68 -6.68 -3.15
N ALA A 174 2.74 -7.25 -4.37
CA ALA A 174 2.77 -8.69 -4.64
C ALA A 174 3.69 -8.99 -5.84
N PHE A 175 4.92 -8.49 -5.81
CA PHE A 175 5.92 -8.72 -6.87
C PHE A 175 6.16 -10.21 -7.03
N THR A 176 6.30 -10.68 -8.28
CA THR A 176 6.76 -12.03 -8.55
C THR A 176 8.17 -12.23 -8.01
N ALA A 177 8.54 -13.47 -7.67
CA ALA A 177 9.89 -13.77 -7.20
C ALA A 177 10.95 -13.35 -8.24
N THR A 178 10.67 -13.54 -9.51
CA THR A 178 11.56 -13.20 -10.64
C THR A 178 11.84 -11.70 -10.69
N THR A 179 10.80 -10.88 -10.76
CA THR A 179 10.98 -9.42 -10.87
C THR A 179 11.34 -8.77 -9.54
N GLY A 180 10.87 -9.33 -8.44
CA GLY A 180 11.12 -8.80 -7.10
C GLY A 180 12.59 -8.90 -6.71
N LYS A 181 13.21 -10.05 -6.93
CA LYS A 181 14.64 -10.29 -6.64
C LYS A 181 15.56 -9.26 -7.31
N ALA A 182 15.21 -8.85 -8.52
CA ALA A 182 16.03 -7.93 -9.30
C ALA A 182 15.71 -6.45 -9.03
N HIS A 183 14.46 -6.11 -8.70
CA HIS A 183 14.01 -4.72 -8.79
C HIS A 183 13.39 -4.15 -7.50
N PHE A 184 12.80 -4.97 -6.61
CA PHE A 184 11.91 -4.47 -5.56
C PHE A 184 12.61 -3.51 -4.61
N GLU A 185 13.70 -3.93 -3.96
CA GLU A 185 14.46 -3.07 -3.04
C GLU A 185 14.94 -1.80 -3.73
N THR A 186 15.52 -1.94 -4.93
CA THR A 186 16.02 -0.79 -5.71
C THR A 186 14.92 0.24 -5.97
N LEU A 187 13.74 -0.21 -6.38
CA LEU A 187 12.61 0.68 -6.67
C LEU A 187 12.06 1.33 -5.39
N VAL A 188 11.89 0.57 -4.31
CA VAL A 188 11.40 1.11 -3.03
C VAL A 188 12.34 2.18 -2.51
N ARG A 189 13.66 1.92 -2.51
CA ARG A 189 14.68 2.88 -2.10
C ARG A 189 14.74 4.11 -3.02
N ALA A 190 14.59 3.92 -4.33
CA ALA A 190 14.54 5.03 -5.28
C ALA A 190 13.37 5.97 -4.97
N ARG A 191 12.15 5.42 -4.68
CA ARG A 191 11.00 6.24 -4.31
C ARG A 191 11.21 7.02 -3.01
N ALA A 192 11.91 6.44 -2.03
CA ALA A 192 12.27 7.13 -0.80
C ALA A 192 13.25 8.29 -1.06
N ILE A 193 14.34 8.01 -1.76
CA ILE A 193 15.43 8.97 -2.02
C ILE A 193 14.94 10.16 -2.85
N GLU A 194 14.29 9.90 -3.97
CA GLU A 194 13.88 10.96 -4.91
C GLU A 194 12.79 11.88 -4.37
N ASN A 195 11.93 11.36 -3.45
CA ASN A 195 10.84 12.13 -2.84
C ASN A 195 11.19 12.63 -1.42
N LEU A 196 12.36 12.31 -0.89
CA LEU A 196 12.78 12.59 0.48
C LEU A 196 11.67 12.23 1.48
N ALA A 197 11.10 11.03 1.29
CA ALA A 197 9.95 10.52 2.02
C ALA A 197 10.23 9.12 2.57
N TYR A 198 9.59 8.77 3.70
CA TYR A 198 9.56 7.39 4.14
C TYR A 198 8.76 6.53 3.18
N VAL A 199 9.20 5.29 2.93
CA VAL A 199 8.43 4.32 2.15
C VAL A 199 8.12 3.10 3.00
N ILE A 200 6.83 2.72 3.05
CA ILE A 200 6.31 1.53 3.71
C ILE A 200 5.86 0.58 2.62
N ALA A 201 6.55 -0.53 2.44
CA ALA A 201 6.30 -1.47 1.36
C ALA A 201 5.93 -2.87 1.90
N PRO A 202 4.69 -3.07 2.38
CA PRO A 202 4.21 -4.39 2.79
C PRO A 202 4.05 -5.29 1.55
N ALA A 203 4.45 -6.56 1.65
CA ALA A 203 4.49 -7.45 0.50
C ALA A 203 3.89 -8.84 0.77
N GLN A 204 3.38 -9.45 -0.29
CA GLN A 204 3.16 -10.89 -0.33
C GLN A 204 4.50 -11.60 -0.48
N GLY A 205 4.77 -12.62 0.35
CA GLY A 205 6.08 -13.26 0.39
C GLY A 205 6.01 -14.76 0.60
N GLY A 206 6.03 -15.53 -0.48
CA GLY A 206 6.05 -16.99 -0.41
C GLY A 206 5.41 -17.68 -1.60
N TYR A 207 5.13 -18.95 -1.42
CA TYR A 207 4.44 -19.79 -2.39
C TYR A 207 2.93 -19.73 -2.15
N HIS A 208 2.18 -19.56 -3.24
CA HIS A 208 0.72 -19.54 -3.23
C HIS A 208 0.16 -20.81 -3.86
N LEU A 209 -1.02 -21.23 -3.43
CA LEU A 209 -1.65 -22.48 -3.92
C LEU A 209 -1.92 -22.48 -5.44
N SER A 210 -1.93 -21.32 -6.07
CA SER A 210 -2.00 -21.18 -7.54
C SER A 210 -0.72 -21.58 -8.28
N GLY A 211 0.37 -21.88 -7.57
CA GLY A 211 1.71 -22.07 -8.13
C GLY A 211 2.52 -20.78 -8.29
N ARG A 212 1.91 -19.62 -8.06
CA ARG A 212 2.63 -18.33 -8.06
C ARG A 212 3.59 -18.26 -6.88
N GLU A 213 4.80 -17.75 -7.11
CA GLU A 213 5.74 -17.36 -6.07
C GLU A 213 5.87 -15.85 -6.03
N THR A 214 5.70 -15.25 -4.84
CA THR A 214 5.92 -13.82 -4.60
C THR A 214 7.20 -13.59 -3.83
N HIS A 215 7.83 -12.45 -4.11
CA HIS A 215 9.17 -12.12 -3.63
C HIS A 215 9.23 -11.95 -2.10
N GLY A 216 8.23 -11.35 -1.49
CA GLY A 216 8.29 -10.89 -0.11
C GLY A 216 9.10 -9.62 0.01
N ASP A 217 10.05 -9.65 0.95
CA ASP A 217 10.97 -8.56 1.20
C ASP A 217 10.27 -7.28 1.66
N THR A 218 9.23 -7.46 2.48
CA THR A 218 8.56 -6.34 3.16
C THR A 218 9.58 -5.47 3.86
N MET A 219 9.55 -4.16 3.62
CA MET A 219 10.52 -3.23 4.19
C MET A 219 9.93 -1.86 4.50
N ILE A 220 10.63 -1.15 5.39
CA ILE A 220 10.42 0.28 5.66
C ILE A 220 11.74 0.99 5.37
N VAL A 221 11.68 2.02 4.55
CA VAL A 221 12.85 2.78 4.08
C VAL A 221 12.71 4.23 4.52
N ASP A 222 13.80 4.83 4.99
CA ASP A 222 13.84 6.23 5.40
C ASP A 222 14.04 7.19 4.19
N PRO A 223 13.91 8.51 4.37
CA PRO A 223 14.07 9.49 3.29
C PRO A 223 15.48 9.54 2.67
N TRP A 224 16.50 8.95 3.32
CA TRP A 224 17.86 8.85 2.79
C TRP A 224 18.08 7.55 2.00
N GLY A 225 17.08 6.66 1.98
CA GLY A 225 17.17 5.36 1.31
C GLY A 225 17.74 4.24 2.17
N VAL A 226 17.86 4.46 3.48
CA VAL A 226 18.28 3.40 4.42
C VAL A 226 17.10 2.49 4.72
N VAL A 227 17.30 1.17 4.56
CA VAL A 227 16.33 0.17 4.99
C VAL A 227 16.38 0.08 6.51
N LEU A 228 15.32 0.54 7.18
CA LEU A 228 15.23 0.59 8.65
C LEU A 228 14.93 -0.77 9.25
N ASP A 229 14.06 -1.53 8.59
CA ASP A 229 13.71 -2.90 8.97
C ASP A 229 13.15 -3.64 7.75
N ARG A 230 13.36 -4.96 7.69
CA ARG A 230 12.90 -5.80 6.57
C ARG A 230 12.61 -7.23 6.99
N LEU A 231 11.69 -7.87 6.26
CA LEU A 231 11.38 -9.28 6.38
C LEU A 231 11.48 -9.94 4.98
N PRO A 232 12.54 -10.72 4.72
CA PRO A 232 12.77 -11.29 3.39
C PRO A 232 11.68 -12.27 2.94
N ARG A 233 11.29 -13.21 3.80
CA ARG A 233 10.30 -14.26 3.48
C ARG A 233 9.49 -14.66 4.71
N GLY A 234 8.35 -15.34 4.46
CA GLY A 234 7.44 -15.82 5.50
C GLY A 234 6.42 -14.77 5.91
N SER A 235 5.58 -15.11 6.87
CA SER A 235 4.56 -14.23 7.43
C SER A 235 5.09 -13.51 8.66
N GLY A 236 4.89 -12.20 8.76
CA GLY A 236 5.41 -11.45 9.90
C GLY A 236 5.20 -9.95 9.81
N VAL A 237 5.88 -9.23 10.69
CA VAL A 237 5.73 -7.79 10.92
C VAL A 237 7.10 -7.13 10.89
N VAL A 238 7.19 -6.04 10.16
CA VAL A 238 8.32 -5.10 10.13
C VAL A 238 7.87 -3.83 10.84
N ILE A 239 8.68 -3.29 11.77
CA ILE A 239 8.34 -2.10 12.56
C ILE A 239 9.49 -1.10 12.53
N ALA A 240 9.19 0.17 12.23
CA ALA A 240 10.15 1.25 12.32
C ALA A 240 9.51 2.54 12.86
N ASN A 241 10.35 3.41 13.41
CA ASN A 241 9.94 4.74 13.84
C ASN A 241 10.11 5.75 12.70
N VAL A 242 9.11 6.62 12.55
CA VAL A 242 9.22 7.84 11.72
C VAL A 242 9.80 8.95 12.58
N ASN A 243 10.79 9.65 12.05
CA ASN A 243 11.33 10.85 12.68
C ASN A 243 11.09 12.06 11.75
N PRO A 244 10.02 12.84 11.99
CA PRO A 244 9.72 14.02 11.16
C PRO A 244 10.79 15.11 11.22
N ALA A 245 11.48 15.26 12.37
CA ALA A 245 12.55 16.24 12.51
C ALA A 245 13.75 15.90 11.65
N TYR A 246 14.12 14.60 11.58
CA TYR A 246 15.16 14.10 10.68
C TYR A 246 14.80 14.35 9.22
N GLN A 247 13.58 14.03 8.81
CA GLN A 247 13.10 14.26 7.45
C GLN A 247 13.14 15.75 7.09
N ALA A 248 12.68 16.62 7.98
CA ALA A 248 12.73 18.07 7.77
C ALA A 248 14.18 18.59 7.62
N SER A 249 15.10 18.11 8.47
CA SER A 249 16.52 18.43 8.38
C SER A 249 17.13 17.98 7.06
N LEU A 250 16.81 16.79 6.58
CA LEU A 250 17.26 16.30 5.27
C LEU A 250 16.76 17.19 4.13
N ARG A 251 15.47 17.54 4.12
CA ARG A 251 14.87 18.41 3.10
C ARG A 251 15.46 19.81 3.10
N GLN A 252 15.85 20.30 4.27
CA GLN A 252 16.55 21.58 4.39
C GLN A 252 17.99 21.50 3.86
N SER A 253 18.72 20.42 4.17
CA SER A 253 20.12 20.24 3.78
C SER A 253 20.26 19.84 2.31
N LEU A 254 19.31 19.08 1.77
CA LEU A 254 19.22 18.64 0.38
C LEU A 254 17.85 19.01 -0.22
N PRO A 255 17.63 20.27 -0.63
CA PRO A 255 16.32 20.73 -1.11
C PRO A 255 16.01 20.26 -2.56
N ALA A 256 16.26 18.98 -2.86
CA ALA A 256 16.11 18.39 -4.19
C ALA A 256 14.69 18.52 -4.77
N LEU A 257 13.68 18.56 -3.91
CA LEU A 257 12.28 18.72 -4.33
C LEU A 257 12.02 20.11 -4.94
N THR A 258 12.68 21.15 -4.44
CA THR A 258 12.54 22.52 -4.95
C THR A 258 13.46 22.81 -6.13
N HIS A 259 14.49 21.97 -6.35
CA HIS A 259 15.39 22.09 -7.51
C HIS A 259 14.79 21.50 -8.80
N ARG A 260 13.59 20.94 -8.74
CA ARG A 260 12.91 20.40 -9.93
C ARG A 260 12.50 21.53 -10.86
N THR A 261 12.96 21.43 -12.12
CA THR A 261 12.63 22.39 -13.19
C THR A 261 11.66 21.81 -14.22
N ILE A 262 11.51 20.48 -14.25
CA ILE A 262 10.59 19.80 -15.17
C ILE A 262 9.33 19.40 -14.38
N ALA A 263 8.18 19.90 -14.82
CA ALA A 263 6.89 19.50 -14.27
C ALA A 263 6.45 18.13 -14.84
N CYS A 264 5.81 17.29 -14.02
CA CYS A 264 5.02 16.17 -14.52
C CYS A 264 3.79 16.72 -15.25
N GLN A 265 3.27 15.97 -16.23
CA GLN A 265 2.03 16.31 -16.93
C GLN A 265 0.87 16.37 -15.92
N ASP A 266 -0.19 17.11 -16.27
CA ASP A 266 -1.39 17.26 -15.44
C ASP A 266 -2.06 15.91 -15.20
N VAL A 267 -1.94 15.42 -13.97
CA VAL A 267 -2.63 14.22 -13.47
C VAL A 267 -3.62 14.70 -12.41
N ALA A 268 -4.83 14.13 -12.41
CA ALA A 268 -5.80 14.42 -11.36
C ALA A 268 -5.23 14.01 -9.98
N VAL A 269 -5.15 14.97 -9.06
CA VAL A 269 -4.67 14.76 -7.69
C VAL A 269 -5.82 14.98 -6.72
N ASN A 270 -6.12 13.98 -5.92
CA ASN A 270 -7.04 14.09 -4.80
C ASN A 270 -6.27 14.29 -3.50
N LEU A 271 -6.17 15.54 -3.05
CA LEU A 271 -5.61 15.88 -1.75
C LEU A 271 -6.73 15.92 -0.70
N ILE A 272 -6.75 14.95 0.17
CA ILE A 272 -7.76 14.82 1.21
C ILE A 272 -7.31 15.58 2.46
N GLU A 273 -7.91 16.76 2.66
CA GLU A 273 -7.68 17.60 3.82
C GLU A 273 -8.48 17.11 5.04
N ARG A 274 -7.86 17.07 6.21
CA ARG A 274 -8.60 16.89 7.47
C ARG A 274 -9.44 18.13 7.72
N ARG A 275 -10.77 18.00 7.74
CA ARG A 275 -11.59 19.06 8.34
C ARG A 275 -11.14 19.25 9.79
N ALA A 276 -10.64 20.43 10.13
CA ALA A 276 -10.36 20.80 11.50
C ALA A 276 -11.61 20.51 12.34
N LEU A 277 -11.47 19.63 13.33
CA LEU A 277 -12.50 19.49 14.36
C LEU A 277 -12.58 20.86 15.03
N GLY A 278 -13.68 21.59 14.77
CA GLY A 278 -13.95 22.88 15.38
C GLY A 278 -13.67 22.77 16.87
N ARG A 279 -12.83 23.67 17.40
CA ARG A 279 -12.72 23.88 18.84
C ARG A 279 -14.14 24.22 19.29
N ALA A 280 -14.74 23.34 20.09
CA ALA A 280 -15.94 23.72 20.82
C ALA A 280 -15.62 24.99 21.59
N ALA A 281 -16.30 26.08 21.24
CA ALA A 281 -16.26 27.30 22.03
C ALA A 281 -16.71 26.93 23.44
N LYS A 282 -15.88 27.29 24.40
CA LYS A 282 -16.21 27.21 25.82
C LYS A 282 -17.29 28.24 26.16
#